data_5efeefff362fcc98f98e0c3e6d8fd7e1
#
_entry.id   5efeefff362fcc98f98e0c3e6d8fd7e1
#
_cell.length_a   1.000
_cell.length_b   1.000
_cell.length_c   1.000
_cell.angle_alpha   90.00
_cell.angle_beta   90.00
_cell.angle_gamma   90.00
#
_symmetry.space_group_name_H-M   'P 1'
#
loop_
_entity.id
_entity.type
_entity.pdbx_description
1 polymer ?
#
loop_
_entity_poly.entity_id
_entity_poly.type
_entity_poly.pdbx_seq_one_letter_code
_entity_poly.pdbx_strand_id
1 'polypeptide(L)' 'MNRVAPAAGFSLSELDDAGVDLDLAERLGLPVDAGRIGAYGPNVTVLRDFVRSSRQPL' A
#
# COMPACT_ATOMS: atom_id res chain seq x y z
N MET A 1 17.18 -9.67 0.59
CA MET A 1 16.73 -9.57 0.84
C MET A 1 15.88 -9.50 0.98
N ASN A 2 15.48 -9.35 1.07
CA ASN A 2 14.56 -9.23 1.24
C ASN A 2 13.83 -8.75 1.11
N ARG A 3 13.41 -8.74 0.83
CA ARG A 3 12.81 -8.13 0.63
C ARG A 3 11.73 -8.06 0.88
N VAL A 4 11.40 -7.40 1.18
CA VAL A 4 10.32 -7.28 1.67
C VAL A 4 9.37 -6.93 0.80
N ALA A 5 9.54 -6.27 -0.05
CA ALA A 5 8.59 -5.92 -0.83
C ALA A 5 8.08 -7.06 -1.37
N PRO A 6 7.04 -7.33 -1.17
CA PRO A 6 6.48 -8.43 -1.67
C PRO A 6 6.39 -8.25 -3.07
N ALA A 7 6.89 -9.14 -3.73
CA ALA A 7 6.77 -9.17 -5.11
C ALA A 7 5.33 -9.08 -5.48
N ALA A 8 4.49 -9.51 -4.63
CA ALA A 8 3.10 -9.55 -4.96
C ALA A 8 2.39 -8.23 -4.79
N GLY A 9 2.88 -7.39 -3.96
CA GLY A 9 2.25 -6.11 -3.75
C GLY A 9 1.39 -6.07 -2.52
N PHE A 10 0.64 -5.00 -2.34
CA PHE A 10 -0.14 -4.77 -1.14
C PHE A 10 -1.47 -5.48 -1.19
N SER A 11 -1.91 -5.99 -0.04
CA SER A 11 -3.22 -6.62 0.03
C SER A 11 -4.31 -5.58 0.12
N LEU A 12 -5.54 -5.98 -0.17
CA LEU A 12 -6.67 -5.07 -0.04
C LEU A 12 -6.85 -4.61 1.40
N SER A 13 -6.57 -5.48 2.37
CA SER A 13 -6.66 -5.10 3.76
C SER A 13 -5.64 -4.04 4.12
N GLU A 14 -4.44 -4.15 3.56
CA GLU A 14 -3.41 -3.15 3.82
C GLU A 14 -3.82 -1.80 3.24
N LEU A 15 -4.38 -1.79 2.06
CA LEU A 15 -4.85 -0.56 1.46
C LEU A 15 -5.96 0.06 2.30
N ASP A 16 -6.89 -0.76 2.74
CA ASP A 16 -8.00 -0.29 3.54
C ASP A 16 -7.52 0.31 4.86
N ASP A 17 -6.60 -0.38 5.51
CA ASP A 17 -6.05 0.10 6.78
C ASP A 17 -5.29 1.41 6.60
N ALA A 18 -4.72 1.63 5.45
CA ALA A 18 -4.00 2.87 5.18
C ALA A 18 -4.88 3.96 4.59
N GLY A 19 -6.16 3.65 4.37
CA GLY A 19 -7.09 4.64 3.84
C GLY A 19 -6.93 4.86 2.34
N VAL A 20 -6.50 3.82 1.62
CA VAL A 20 -6.24 3.92 0.19
C VAL A 20 -7.24 3.03 -0.54
N ASP A 21 -8.01 3.59 -1.45
CA ASP A 21 -8.88 2.75 -2.25
C ASP A 21 -8.14 2.31 -3.52
N LEU A 22 -8.76 1.41 -4.27
CA LEU A 22 -8.08 0.85 -5.44
C LEU A 22 -7.78 1.90 -6.50
N ASP A 23 -8.68 2.84 -6.66
CA ASP A 23 -8.48 3.88 -7.65
C ASP A 23 -7.26 4.73 -7.30
N LEU A 24 -7.14 5.08 -6.04
CA LEU A 24 -5.99 5.85 -5.60
C LEU A 24 -4.70 5.05 -5.73
N ALA A 25 -4.77 3.76 -5.36
CA ALA A 25 -3.59 2.91 -5.48
C ALA A 25 -3.11 2.85 -6.92
N GLU A 26 -4.06 2.76 -7.85
CA GLU A 26 -3.72 2.70 -9.25
C GLU A 26 -3.08 4.00 -9.72
N ARG A 27 -3.64 5.11 -9.32
CA ARG A 27 -3.09 6.40 -9.69
C ARG A 27 -1.68 6.61 -9.17
N LEU A 28 -1.40 6.09 -8.00
CA LEU A 28 -0.09 6.23 -7.39
C LEU A 28 0.91 5.19 -7.90
N GLY A 29 0.46 4.27 -8.72
CA GLY A 29 1.33 3.23 -9.25
C GLY A 29 1.69 2.17 -8.22
N LEU A 30 0.87 1.98 -7.22
CA LEU A 30 1.15 1.00 -6.18
C LEU A 30 0.82 -0.40 -6.64
N PRO A 31 1.69 -1.37 -6.38
CA PRO A 31 1.37 -2.75 -6.74
C PRO A 31 0.34 -3.30 -5.77
N VAL A 32 -0.67 -3.95 -6.29
CA VAL A 32 -1.76 -4.51 -5.49
C VAL A 32 -1.90 -5.99 -5.77
N ASP A 33 -2.02 -6.77 -4.72
CA ASP A 33 -2.26 -8.20 -4.86
C ASP A 33 -3.53 -8.56 -4.12
N ALA A 34 -4.61 -8.60 -4.84
CA ALA A 34 -5.91 -8.86 -4.25
C ALA A 34 -6.03 -10.30 -3.71
N GLY A 35 -5.11 -11.16 -4.10
CA GLY A 35 -5.15 -12.53 -3.62
C GLY A 35 -4.55 -12.72 -2.24
N ARG A 36 -3.81 -11.74 -1.75
CA ARG A 36 -3.25 -11.83 -0.40
C ARG A 36 -4.32 -11.49 0.62
N ILE A 37 -4.30 -12.21 1.72
CA ILE A 37 -5.29 -12.00 2.76
C ILE A 37 -4.60 -11.46 3.99
N GLY A 38 -5.21 -10.50 4.63
CA GLY A 38 -4.69 -9.93 5.85
C GLY A 38 -3.78 -8.75 5.59
N ALA A 39 -3.39 -8.09 6.65
CA ALA A 39 -2.58 -6.90 6.56
C ALA A 39 -1.31 -7.10 7.35
N TYR A 40 -0.19 -6.79 6.72
CA TYR A 40 1.10 -6.82 7.37
C TYR A 40 1.39 -5.39 7.84
N GLY A 41 1.51 -5.22 9.14
CA GLY A 41 1.64 -3.89 9.73
C GLY A 41 2.69 -2.99 9.09
N PRO A 42 3.92 -3.47 8.90
CA PRO A 42 4.93 -2.64 8.26
C PRO A 42 4.54 -2.14 6.87
N ASN A 43 3.79 -2.94 6.12
CA ASN A 43 3.30 -2.50 4.82
C ASN A 43 2.29 -1.38 4.96
N VAL A 44 1.43 -1.47 5.97
CA VAL A 44 0.46 -0.42 6.23
C VAL A 44 1.16 0.89 6.55
N THR A 45 2.21 0.81 7.35
CA THR A 45 2.99 2.01 7.71
C THR A 45 3.62 2.63 6.48
N VAL A 46 4.21 1.81 5.63
CA VAL A 46 4.83 2.29 4.40
C VAL A 46 3.80 2.97 3.52
N LEU A 47 2.62 2.36 3.40
CA LEU A 47 1.55 2.94 2.60
C LEU A 47 1.10 4.28 3.14
N ARG A 48 0.91 4.36 4.43
CA ARG A 48 0.48 5.61 5.04
C ARG A 48 1.49 6.72 4.80
N ASP A 49 2.76 6.40 4.96
CA ASP A 49 3.81 7.38 4.77
C ASP A 49 3.87 7.82 3.31
N PHE A 50 3.74 6.88 2.40
CA PHE A 50 3.79 7.19 0.98
C PHE A 50 2.62 8.07 0.57
N VAL A 51 1.43 7.74 1.02
CA VAL A 51 0.24 8.51 0.68
C VAL A 51 0.32 9.90 1.27
N ARG A 52 0.80 10.00 2.50
CA ARG A 52 0.94 11.30 3.14
C ARG A 52 1.90 12.17 2.35
N SER A 53 3.02 11.62 1.93
CA SER A 53 3.99 12.37 1.15
C SER A 53 3.41 12.81 -0.19
N SER A 54 2.62 11.94 -0.80
CA SER A 54 2.03 12.26 -2.10
C SER A 54 1.00 13.37 -2.02
N ARG A 55 0.34 13.49 -0.88
CA ARG A 55 -0.68 14.48 -0.74
C ARG A 55 -0.17 15.80 -0.25
N GLN A 56 1.01 15.82 0.32
CA GLN A 56 1.47 17.01 0.97
C GLN A 56 1.85 18.06 -0.03
N PRO A 57 1.31 19.25 0.08
CA PRO A 57 1.68 20.30 -0.86
C PRO A 57 3.09 20.77 -0.52
N LEU A 58 3.74 21.31 -1.44
CA LEU A 58 5.11 21.77 -1.24
C LEU A 58 5.16 23.16 -0.66
#